data_4b63f00c365398d885d188e7cbb08a5a
#
_entry.id   4b63f00c365398d885d188e7cbb08a5a
#
_cell.length_a   1.000
_cell.length_b   1.000
_cell.length_c   1.000
_cell.angle_alpha   90.00
_cell.angle_beta   90.00
_cell.angle_gamma   90.00
#
_symmetry.space_group_name_H-M   'P 1'
#
loop_
_entity.id
_entity.type
_entity.pdbx_description
1 polymer ?
#
loop_
_entity_poly.entity_id
_entity_poly.type
_entity_poly.pdbx_seq_one_letter_code
_entity_poly.pdbx_strand_id
1 'polypeptide(L)' 'MDLLQEAREIINQVDSQMAELFVKRMRAAEMVFEYKKEFGL' A
#
# COMPACT_ATOMS: atom_id res chain seq x y z
N MET A 1 13.86 -13.57 -25.53
CA MET A 1 12.95 -13.12 -24.46
C MET A 1 13.22 -13.95 -23.22
N ASP A 2 13.62 -13.29 -22.14
CA ASP A 2 13.93 -13.99 -20.89
C ASP A 2 12.73 -13.93 -19.96
N LEU A 3 12.09 -15.06 -19.77
CA LEU A 3 10.89 -15.17 -18.94
C LEU A 3 11.17 -14.81 -17.48
N LEU A 4 12.36 -15.15 -16.99
CA LEU A 4 12.76 -14.83 -15.62
C LEU A 4 12.91 -13.31 -15.43
N GLN A 5 13.52 -12.66 -16.39
CA GLN A 5 13.69 -11.20 -16.37
C GLN A 5 12.34 -10.50 -16.39
N GLU A 6 11.45 -10.96 -17.26
CA GLU A 6 10.11 -10.42 -17.36
C GLU A 6 9.34 -10.58 -16.05
N ALA A 7 9.43 -11.76 -15.45
CA ALA A 7 8.79 -12.02 -14.15
C ALA A 7 9.31 -11.10 -13.06
N ARG A 8 10.62 -10.86 -13.02
CA ARG A 8 11.23 -9.96 -12.04
C ARG A 8 10.76 -8.52 -12.22
N GLU A 9 10.62 -8.07 -13.45
CA GLU A 9 10.11 -6.72 -13.72
C GLU A 9 8.68 -6.56 -13.23
N ILE A 10 7.85 -7.57 -13.46
CA ILE A 10 6.47 -7.56 -12.98
C ILE A 10 6.43 -7.55 -11.46
N ILE A 11 7.24 -8.37 -10.82
CA ILE A 11 7.31 -8.42 -9.34
C ILE A 11 7.74 -7.07 -8.78
N ASN A 12 8.74 -6.43 -9.38
CA ASN A 12 9.21 -5.12 -8.94
C ASN A 12 8.12 -4.05 -9.05
N GLN A 13 7.35 -4.07 -10.14
CA GLN A 13 6.23 -3.16 -10.31
C GLN A 13 5.14 -3.40 -9.27
N VAL A 14 4.80 -4.66 -9.03
CA VAL A 14 3.79 -5.02 -8.04
C VAL A 14 4.24 -4.61 -6.63
N ASP A 15 5.49 -4.87 -6.29
CA ASP A 15 6.02 -4.50 -4.98
C ASP A 15 5.96 -2.98 -4.76
N SER A 16 6.30 -2.22 -5.79
CA SER A 16 6.22 -0.75 -5.73
C SER A 16 4.79 -0.28 -5.51
N GLN A 17 3.84 -0.87 -6.23
CA GLN A 17 2.41 -0.54 -6.08
C GLN A 17 1.89 -0.95 -4.70
N MET A 18 2.32 -2.09 -4.18
CA MET A 18 1.93 -2.54 -2.85
C MET A 18 2.43 -1.57 -1.78
N ALA A 19 3.65 -1.07 -1.92
CA ALA A 19 4.20 -0.10 -0.99
C ALA A 19 3.38 1.19 -0.99
N GLU A 20 2.99 1.69 -2.15
CA GLU A 20 2.14 2.88 -2.27
C GLU A 20 0.77 2.65 -1.64
N LEU A 21 0.18 1.50 -1.90
CA LEU A 21 -1.13 1.14 -1.35
C LEU A 21 -1.05 0.97 0.17
N PHE A 22 0.04 0.44 0.67
CA PHE A 22 0.26 0.29 2.11
C PHE A 22 0.29 1.65 2.80
N VAL A 23 1.03 2.61 2.23
CA VAL A 23 1.09 3.98 2.78
C VAL A 23 -0.30 4.61 2.77
N LYS A 24 -1.03 4.43 1.68
CA LYS A 24 -2.38 4.95 1.55
C LYS A 24 -3.32 4.36 2.61
N ARG A 25 -3.20 3.07 2.85
CA ARG A 25 -3.97 2.38 3.88
C ARG A 25 -3.62 2.90 5.28
N MET A 26 -2.34 3.15 5.54
CA MET A 26 -1.90 3.71 6.82
C MET A 26 -2.51 5.09 7.07
N ARG A 27 -2.55 5.93 6.04
CA ARG A 27 -3.17 7.25 6.15
C ARG A 27 -4.66 7.13 6.44
N ALA A 28 -5.35 6.22 5.77
CA ALA A 28 -6.76 5.99 6.01
C ALA A 28 -7.02 5.50 7.43
N ALA A 29 -6.16 4.62 7.95
CA ALA A 29 -6.25 4.14 9.32
C ALA A 29 -6.07 5.27 10.33
N GLU A 30 -5.14 6.19 10.07
CA GLU A 30 -4.94 7.37 10.91
C GLU A 30 -6.18 8.26 10.93
N MET A 31 -6.83 8.43 9.79
CA MET A 31 -8.05 9.21 9.69
C MET A 31 -9.18 8.60 10.52
N VAL A 32 -9.32 7.28 10.47
CA VAL A 32 -10.29 6.56 11.29
C VAL A 32 -9.97 6.74 12.77
N PHE A 33 -8.70 6.64 13.13
CA PHE A 33 -8.26 6.81 14.52
C PHE A 33 -8.58 8.20 15.03
N GLU A 34 -8.32 9.24 14.25
CA GLU A 34 -8.63 10.62 14.62
C GLU A 34 -10.13 10.83 14.79
N TYR A 35 -10.92 10.24 13.91
CA TYR A 35 -12.38 10.32 14.02
C TYR A 35 -12.86 9.71 15.34
N LYS A 36 -12.37 8.53 15.67
CA LYS A 36 -12.73 7.85 16.91
C LYS A 36 -12.31 8.64 18.13
N LYS A 37 -11.13 9.23 18.11
CA LYS A 37 -10.61 10.04 19.20
C LYS A 37 -11.48 11.28 19.43
N GLU A 38 -11.88 11.94 18.35
CA GLU A 38 -12.65 13.17 18.43
C GLU A 38 -14.09 12.92 18.87
N PHE A 39 -14.72 11.86 18.38
CA PHE A 39 -16.12 11.57 18.64
C PHE A 39 -16.35 10.49 19.69
N GLY A 40 -15.31 9.96 20.28
CA GLY A 40 -15.44 9.00 21.37
C GLY A 40 -15.91 7.61 20.96
N LEU A 41 -15.68 7.25 19.71
CA LEU A 41 -16.08 5.91 19.22
C LEU A 41 -14.95 4.86 19.43
#